data_24ca2843fecb2d5278ae8d07167fa732
#
_entry.id   24ca2843fecb2d5278ae8d07167fa732
#
_cell.length_a   1.000
_cell.length_b   1.000
_cell.length_c   1.000
_cell.angle_alpha   90.00
_cell.angle_beta   90.00
_cell.angle_gamma   90.00
#
_symmetry.space_group_name_H-M   'P 1'
#
loop_
_entity.id
_entity.type
_entity.pdbx_description
1 polymer ?
#
loop_
_entity_poly.entity_id
_entity_poly.type
_entity_poly.pdbx_seq_one_letter_code
_entity_poly.pdbx_strand_id
1 'polypeptide(L)'
;MNKNSKIYIAGHKGLVGSAIWKTLKSKGYENLIGKTSENLDLIDAASVKNFFATEQPEYVILAAARVGGISANNNYRAQFIYENLMIQNNVIHYAYLYDVKKLLFLGSTCIYPRETPQPMKEEFLLTSPLEYTNEPYAIAKIAGIKQCESYNLQYGTNFVSVMPTNLYGPNDNFDLEKSHVLPALIRKIHLGKCLEEKNWKAIQYDLNKRPIDGVDGNSDKKEILTVLEKYGIAPTPGSMHGQYSVEIWGTGTPSREFLWSEEMADACIFIMENIDFEDVIPKELKDVFKKNKQKKSQKLSANGFSKTEIRNTHINIGTGKDISISQLANKIKATIGFKGNLYFNKSKPDGTLQKLTDVSKLHALGWQHQIEIDDGIRLLYNWYCGLKEEAVLERFIQH
;
A
#
# COMPACT_ATOMS: atom_id res chain seq x y z
N MET A 1 10.55 14.58 -14.32
CA MET A 1 11.88 13.96 -14.04
C MET A 1 12.61 13.69 -15.35
N ASN A 2 13.96 13.75 -15.37
CA ASN A 2 14.79 13.35 -16.52
C ASN A 2 15.10 11.84 -16.39
N LYS A 3 15.21 11.11 -17.53
CA LYS A 3 15.49 9.65 -17.53
C LYS A 3 16.82 9.28 -16.87
N ASN A 4 17.80 10.17 -16.87
CA ASN A 4 19.10 9.98 -16.20
C ASN A 4 19.12 10.44 -14.73
N SER A 5 18.03 10.99 -14.22
CA SER A 5 17.97 11.48 -12.84
C SER A 5 18.18 10.36 -11.83
N LYS A 6 18.93 10.67 -10.78
CA LYS A 6 19.20 9.75 -9.69
C LYS A 6 17.98 9.66 -8.75
N ILE A 7 17.31 8.51 -8.72
CA ILE A 7 16.06 8.30 -8.00
C ILE A 7 16.27 7.27 -6.89
N TYR A 8 16.07 7.66 -5.63
CA TYR A 8 16.08 6.74 -4.50
C TYR A 8 14.67 6.24 -4.19
N ILE A 9 14.50 4.92 -4.20
CA ILE A 9 13.25 4.24 -3.82
C ILE A 9 13.49 3.55 -2.46
N ALA A 10 13.10 4.22 -1.37
CA ALA A 10 13.11 3.62 -0.04
C ALA A 10 12.02 2.55 0.04
N GLY A 11 12.37 1.32 0.38
CA GLY A 11 11.43 0.19 0.40
C GLY A 11 11.24 -0.50 -0.97
N HIS A 12 12.22 -0.42 -1.87
CA HIS A 12 12.19 -0.94 -3.25
C HIS A 12 11.89 -2.44 -3.40
N LYS A 13 11.98 -3.26 -2.33
CA LYS A 13 11.62 -4.69 -2.35
C LYS A 13 10.21 -5.00 -1.87
N GLY A 14 9.49 -4.03 -1.29
CA GLY A 14 8.11 -4.19 -0.84
C GLY A 14 7.11 -4.19 -2.01
N LEU A 15 5.83 -4.47 -1.73
CA LEU A 15 4.74 -4.50 -2.71
C LEU A 15 4.78 -3.26 -3.63
N VAL A 16 4.66 -2.07 -3.08
CA VAL A 16 4.61 -0.83 -3.86
C VAL A 16 5.97 -0.45 -4.43
N GLY A 17 7.03 -0.56 -3.61
CA GLY A 17 8.38 -0.16 -4.03
C GLY A 17 8.90 -1.01 -5.19
N SER A 18 8.61 -2.31 -5.23
CA SER A 18 9.01 -3.18 -6.34
C SER A 18 8.21 -2.89 -7.62
N ALA A 19 6.92 -2.56 -7.50
CA ALA A 19 6.11 -2.11 -8.63
C ALA A 19 6.64 -0.77 -9.19
N ILE A 20 6.94 0.22 -8.33
CA ILE A 20 7.56 1.49 -8.74
C ILE A 20 8.90 1.25 -9.45
N TRP A 21 9.74 0.39 -8.91
CA TRP A 21 11.03 0.04 -9.51
C TRP A 21 10.86 -0.53 -10.92
N LYS A 22 9.97 -1.53 -11.08
CA LYS A 22 9.65 -2.17 -12.36
C LYS A 22 9.12 -1.15 -13.37
N THR A 23 8.16 -0.31 -12.96
CA THR A 23 7.55 0.69 -13.83
C THR A 23 8.53 1.79 -14.23
N LEU A 24 9.39 2.28 -13.33
CA LEU A 24 10.44 3.23 -13.68
C LEU A 24 11.40 2.64 -14.71
N LYS A 25 11.84 1.37 -14.51
CA LYS A 25 12.71 0.68 -15.49
C LYS A 25 12.03 0.54 -16.86
N SER A 26 10.77 0.14 -16.91
CA SER A 26 10.03 0.04 -18.20
C SER A 26 9.84 1.39 -18.90
N LYS A 27 9.77 2.49 -18.14
CA LYS A 27 9.73 3.86 -18.67
C LYS A 27 11.10 4.42 -19.01
N GLY A 28 12.18 3.64 -18.92
CA GLY A 28 13.54 4.03 -19.33
C GLY A 28 14.32 4.87 -18.29
N TYR A 29 13.95 4.79 -17.00
CA TYR A 29 14.76 5.34 -15.92
C TYR A 29 15.81 4.32 -15.49
N GLU A 30 17.08 4.63 -15.64
CA GLU A 30 18.16 3.67 -15.39
C GLU A 30 18.89 3.90 -14.06
N ASN A 31 18.95 5.15 -13.60
CA ASN A 31 19.71 5.54 -12.42
C ASN A 31 18.88 5.43 -11.13
N LEU A 32 18.48 4.19 -10.79
CA LEU A 32 17.68 3.88 -9.63
C LEU A 32 18.52 3.37 -8.47
N ILE A 33 18.28 3.87 -7.26
CA ILE A 33 18.93 3.44 -6.03
C ILE A 33 17.89 2.76 -5.13
N GLY A 34 18.24 1.57 -4.63
CA GLY A 34 17.50 0.84 -3.61
C GLY A 34 18.46 0.23 -2.60
N LYS A 35 18.20 0.40 -1.32
CA LYS A 35 18.96 -0.24 -0.22
C LYS A 35 18.01 -1.10 0.61
N THR A 36 18.47 -2.27 1.03
CA THR A 36 17.73 -3.10 1.98
C THR A 36 17.97 -2.59 3.41
N SER A 37 17.13 -3.00 4.36
CA SER A 37 17.32 -2.66 5.79
C SER A 37 18.65 -3.12 6.36
N GLU A 38 19.23 -4.19 5.83
CA GLU A 38 20.57 -4.67 6.20
C GLU A 38 21.69 -3.72 5.74
N ASN A 39 21.48 -3.03 4.61
CA ASN A 39 22.48 -2.13 4.02
C ASN A 39 22.25 -0.65 4.38
N LEU A 40 21.03 -0.30 4.79
CA LEU A 40 20.65 1.04 5.22
C LEU A 40 19.46 0.94 6.17
N ASP A 41 19.72 1.03 7.47
CA ASP A 41 18.68 1.18 8.48
C ASP A 41 18.16 2.62 8.47
N LEU A 42 16.90 2.79 8.04
CA LEU A 42 16.26 4.10 7.98
C LEU A 42 15.88 4.66 9.36
N ILE A 43 15.94 3.84 10.42
CA ILE A 43 15.72 4.29 11.80
C ILE A 43 16.97 5.01 12.33
N ASP A 44 18.17 4.61 11.86
CA ASP A 44 19.42 5.25 12.24
C ASP A 44 19.68 6.54 11.46
N ALA A 45 19.55 7.65 12.15
CA ALA A 45 19.73 8.99 11.58
C ALA A 45 21.14 9.21 11.00
N ALA A 46 22.18 8.62 11.61
CA ALA A 46 23.55 8.78 11.15
C ALA A 46 23.78 8.04 9.82
N SER A 47 23.29 6.81 9.70
CA SER A 47 23.33 6.03 8.47
C SER A 47 22.57 6.71 7.33
N VAL A 48 21.36 7.25 7.60
CA VAL A 48 20.59 7.97 6.59
C VAL A 48 21.28 9.26 6.17
N LYS A 49 21.84 10.03 7.10
CA LYS A 49 22.64 11.22 6.79
C LYS A 49 23.80 10.90 5.86
N ASN A 50 24.58 9.87 6.20
CA ASN A 50 25.73 9.44 5.41
C ASN A 50 25.31 8.98 4.00
N PHE A 51 24.20 8.24 3.91
CA PHE A 51 23.65 7.82 2.63
C PHE A 51 23.31 9.01 1.73
N PHE A 52 22.57 10.01 2.24
CA PHE A 52 22.23 11.20 1.46
C PHE A 52 23.47 12.03 1.08
N ALA A 53 24.46 12.15 1.97
CA ALA A 53 25.72 12.83 1.69
C ALA A 53 26.51 12.18 0.56
N THR A 54 26.50 10.84 0.51
CA THR A 54 27.28 10.05 -0.47
C THR A 54 26.54 9.90 -1.80
N GLU A 55 25.27 9.50 -1.75
CA GLU A 55 24.49 9.16 -2.94
C GLU A 55 23.87 10.39 -3.61
N GLN A 56 23.53 11.43 -2.86
CA GLN A 56 22.94 12.68 -3.36
C GLN A 56 21.79 12.43 -4.36
N PRO A 57 20.72 11.72 -3.98
CA PRO A 57 19.61 11.46 -4.88
C PRO A 57 18.89 12.76 -5.25
N GLU A 58 18.54 12.91 -6.53
CA GLU A 58 17.77 14.06 -7.01
C GLU A 58 16.28 13.94 -6.67
N TYR A 59 15.77 12.72 -6.68
CA TYR A 59 14.37 12.38 -6.40
C TYR A 59 14.29 11.25 -5.38
N VAL A 60 13.28 11.32 -4.51
CA VAL A 60 13.06 10.31 -3.47
C VAL A 60 11.61 9.84 -3.50
N ILE A 61 11.41 8.52 -3.47
CA ILE A 61 10.10 7.90 -3.25
C ILE A 61 10.18 7.12 -1.95
N LEU A 62 9.46 7.59 -0.92
CA LEU A 62 9.46 6.98 0.40
C LEU A 62 8.28 6.00 0.54
N ALA A 63 8.51 4.77 0.08
CA ALA A 63 7.59 3.64 0.20
C ALA A 63 7.93 2.73 1.40
N ALA A 64 9.06 2.97 2.07
CA ALA A 64 9.46 2.21 3.25
C ALA A 64 8.58 2.56 4.45
N ALA A 65 8.05 1.54 5.09
CA ALA A 65 7.30 1.65 6.35
C ALA A 65 7.25 0.28 7.04
N ARG A 66 7.09 0.29 8.38
CA ARG A 66 6.64 -0.90 9.08
C ARG A 66 5.13 -1.03 8.89
N VAL A 67 4.70 -2.09 8.20
CA VAL A 67 3.29 -2.35 7.89
C VAL A 67 2.87 -3.72 8.41
N GLY A 68 1.56 -3.91 8.60
CA GLY A 68 1.00 -5.19 9.02
C GLY A 68 -0.52 -5.15 9.14
N GLY A 69 -1.14 -6.32 9.25
CA GLY A 69 -2.58 -6.45 9.48
C GLY A 69 -3.02 -5.95 10.86
N ILE A 70 -4.32 -6.08 11.16
CA ILE A 70 -4.95 -5.59 12.41
C ILE A 70 -4.26 -6.19 13.65
N SER A 71 -3.99 -7.50 13.66
CA SER A 71 -3.34 -8.18 14.78
C SER A 71 -1.94 -7.61 15.05
N ALA A 72 -1.12 -7.44 14.02
CA ALA A 72 0.22 -6.88 14.17
C ALA A 72 0.21 -5.43 14.69
N ASN A 73 -0.68 -4.59 14.14
CA ASN A 73 -0.85 -3.21 14.59
C ASN A 73 -1.26 -3.13 16.06
N ASN A 74 -2.16 -4.00 16.48
CA ASN A 74 -2.65 -4.01 17.86
C ASN A 74 -1.61 -4.55 18.86
N ASN A 75 -0.80 -5.53 18.47
CA ASN A 75 0.18 -6.17 19.36
C ASN A 75 1.51 -5.41 19.44
N TYR A 76 1.93 -4.73 18.37
CA TYR A 76 3.24 -4.05 18.28
C TYR A 76 3.11 -2.52 18.20
N ARG A 77 2.13 -1.95 18.92
CA ARG A 77 1.77 -0.52 18.87
C ARG A 77 2.95 0.43 18.98
N ALA A 78 3.82 0.24 19.97
CA ALA A 78 4.98 1.09 20.21
C ALA A 78 5.99 1.03 19.03
N GLN A 79 6.23 -0.14 18.48
CA GLN A 79 7.11 -0.31 17.32
C GLN A 79 6.53 0.35 16.06
N PHE A 80 5.22 0.20 15.83
CA PHE A 80 4.57 0.80 14.66
C PHE A 80 4.64 2.32 14.67
N ILE A 81 4.41 2.99 15.80
CA ILE A 81 4.54 4.43 15.86
C ILE A 81 6.00 4.87 15.80
N TYR A 82 6.87 4.28 16.62
CA TYR A 82 8.27 4.71 16.73
C TYR A 82 9.04 4.51 15.42
N GLU A 83 9.03 3.30 14.87
CA GLU A 83 9.83 3.00 13.68
C GLU A 83 9.34 3.80 12.46
N ASN A 84 8.03 3.93 12.26
CA ASN A 84 7.52 4.73 11.16
C ASN A 84 7.85 6.22 11.30
N LEU A 85 7.77 6.78 12.52
CA LEU A 85 8.19 8.16 12.77
C LEU A 85 9.68 8.35 12.48
N MET A 86 10.54 7.45 12.94
CA MET A 86 11.98 7.55 12.70
C MET A 86 12.34 7.45 11.22
N ILE A 87 11.78 6.46 10.50
CA ILE A 87 11.99 6.27 9.06
C ILE A 87 11.65 7.55 8.29
N GLN A 88 10.44 8.07 8.49
CA GLN A 88 9.97 9.22 7.72
C GLN A 88 10.68 10.52 8.14
N ASN A 89 10.92 10.73 9.43
CA ASN A 89 11.63 11.91 9.92
C ASN A 89 13.04 11.99 9.33
N ASN A 90 13.77 10.89 9.35
CA ASN A 90 15.12 10.83 8.81
C ASN A 90 15.12 11.09 7.30
N VAL A 91 14.30 10.36 6.54
CA VAL A 91 14.30 10.48 5.07
C VAL A 91 13.84 11.87 4.63
N ILE A 92 12.75 12.40 5.18
CA ILE A 92 12.22 13.72 4.80
C ILE A 92 13.20 14.84 5.19
N HIS A 93 13.78 14.76 6.41
CA HIS A 93 14.72 15.78 6.87
C HIS A 93 16.00 15.82 6.04
N TYR A 94 16.62 14.66 5.77
CA TYR A 94 17.84 14.62 4.97
C TYR A 94 17.56 14.87 3.49
N ALA A 95 16.39 14.53 2.97
CA ALA A 95 15.99 14.96 1.63
C ALA A 95 15.98 16.50 1.51
N TYR A 96 15.54 17.21 2.54
CA TYR A 96 15.62 18.67 2.59
C TYR A 96 17.07 19.18 2.71
N LEU A 97 17.85 18.63 3.63
CA LEU A 97 19.23 19.10 3.88
C LEU A 97 20.18 18.88 2.68
N TYR A 98 19.92 17.87 1.87
CA TYR A 98 20.71 17.53 0.68
C TYR A 98 20.02 17.93 -0.64
N ASP A 99 19.13 18.92 -0.60
CA ASP A 99 18.52 19.59 -1.75
C ASP A 99 17.83 18.65 -2.74
N VAL A 100 17.15 17.59 -2.24
CA VAL A 100 16.31 16.72 -3.07
C VAL A 100 15.28 17.57 -3.81
N LYS A 101 15.22 17.45 -5.14
CA LYS A 101 14.35 18.24 -6.00
C LYS A 101 12.87 17.97 -5.74
N LYS A 102 12.53 16.70 -5.50
CA LYS A 102 11.15 16.29 -5.20
C LYS A 102 11.14 14.99 -4.40
N LEU A 103 10.24 14.91 -3.42
CA LEU A 103 10.00 13.72 -2.62
C LEU A 103 8.52 13.34 -2.69
N LEU A 104 8.23 12.05 -2.88
CA LEU A 104 6.91 11.46 -2.75
C LEU A 104 6.84 10.65 -1.45
N PHE A 105 5.95 11.04 -0.54
CA PHE A 105 5.68 10.33 0.69
C PHE A 105 4.44 9.46 0.55
N LEU A 106 4.59 8.15 0.74
CA LEU A 106 3.47 7.21 0.75
C LEU A 106 2.86 7.12 2.16
N GLY A 107 1.70 7.69 2.31
CA GLY A 107 0.86 7.56 3.49
C GLY A 107 -0.03 6.31 3.44
N SER A 108 -1.24 6.43 3.94
CA SER A 108 -2.27 5.37 3.92
C SER A 108 -3.63 5.99 4.24
N THR A 109 -4.70 5.43 3.72
CA THR A 109 -6.08 5.84 4.05
C THR A 109 -6.50 5.55 5.50
N CYS A 110 -5.67 4.87 6.30
CA CYS A 110 -5.89 4.73 7.74
C CYS A 110 -5.82 6.05 8.53
N ILE A 111 -5.32 7.12 7.91
CA ILE A 111 -5.26 8.48 8.50
C ILE A 111 -6.64 9.09 8.69
N TYR A 112 -7.66 8.61 7.99
CA TYR A 112 -9.01 9.14 8.10
C TYR A 112 -9.71 8.62 9.35
N PRO A 113 -10.58 9.44 9.96
CA PRO A 113 -11.35 9.03 11.12
C PRO A 113 -12.12 7.73 10.90
N ARG A 114 -12.32 6.99 12.00
CA ARG A 114 -13.08 5.74 11.97
C ARG A 114 -14.50 5.96 11.43
N GLU A 115 -15.14 7.01 11.92
CA GLU A 115 -16.50 7.40 11.53
C GLU A 115 -16.43 8.66 10.68
N THR A 116 -16.14 8.49 9.40
CA THR A 116 -16.07 9.57 8.43
C THR A 116 -17.08 9.32 7.31
N PRO A 117 -17.69 10.38 6.73
CA PRO A 117 -18.51 10.22 5.54
C PRO A 117 -17.76 9.51 4.41
N GLN A 118 -18.51 8.77 3.60
CA GLN A 118 -17.97 8.06 2.44
C GLN A 118 -18.52 8.70 1.15
N PRO A 119 -17.68 8.84 0.12
CA PRO A 119 -16.25 8.55 0.07
C PRO A 119 -15.39 9.52 0.91
N MET A 120 -14.24 9.01 1.41
CA MET A 120 -13.32 9.78 2.26
C MET A 120 -12.58 10.84 1.44
N LYS A 121 -12.82 12.11 1.76
CA LYS A 121 -12.15 13.25 1.15
C LYS A 121 -10.91 13.66 1.97
N GLU A 122 -9.94 14.31 1.32
CA GLU A 122 -8.72 14.79 1.97
C GLU A 122 -9.02 15.77 3.12
N GLU A 123 -10.11 16.52 3.04
CA GLU A 123 -10.53 17.47 4.08
C GLU A 123 -11.00 16.82 5.39
N PHE A 124 -11.25 15.50 5.38
CA PHE A 124 -11.65 14.77 6.59
C PHE A 124 -10.48 14.40 7.51
N LEU A 125 -9.25 14.73 7.13
CA LEU A 125 -8.09 14.51 7.97
C LEU A 125 -8.21 15.25 9.30
N LEU A 126 -8.07 14.53 10.44
CA LEU A 126 -8.10 15.07 11.81
C LEU A 126 -9.44 15.66 12.25
N THR A 127 -10.55 15.25 11.67
CA THR A 127 -11.90 15.76 12.05
C THR A 127 -12.56 14.96 13.17
N SER A 128 -12.11 13.73 13.47
CA SER A 128 -12.69 12.85 14.47
C SER A 128 -11.66 11.77 14.89
N PRO A 129 -11.91 10.95 15.94
CA PRO A 129 -11.02 9.89 16.38
C PRO A 129 -10.71 8.83 15.29
N LEU A 130 -9.47 8.34 15.32
CA LEU A 130 -8.98 7.30 14.42
C LEU A 130 -9.50 5.89 14.83
N GLU A 131 -9.29 4.91 13.95
CA GLU A 131 -9.52 3.50 14.29
C GLU A 131 -8.48 3.04 15.32
N TYR A 132 -8.93 2.67 16.50
CA TYR A 132 -8.06 2.39 17.65
C TYR A 132 -7.00 1.31 17.39
N THR A 133 -7.33 0.26 16.66
CA THR A 133 -6.42 -0.88 16.45
C THR A 133 -5.18 -0.50 15.63
N ASN A 134 -5.27 0.47 14.73
CA ASN A 134 -4.16 0.94 13.90
C ASN A 134 -3.76 2.41 14.15
N GLU A 135 -4.32 3.03 15.19
CA GLU A 135 -4.07 4.43 15.53
C GLU A 135 -2.59 4.81 15.59
N PRO A 136 -1.66 4.01 16.19
CA PRO A 136 -0.24 4.34 16.22
C PRO A 136 0.37 4.49 14.83
N TYR A 137 0.02 3.60 13.91
CA TYR A 137 0.46 3.68 12.51
C TYR A 137 -0.16 4.90 11.80
N ALA A 138 -1.45 5.10 12.00
CA ALA A 138 -2.16 6.23 11.41
C ALA A 138 -1.58 7.58 11.86
N ILE A 139 -1.30 7.75 13.17
CA ILE A 139 -0.65 8.96 13.71
C ILE A 139 0.73 9.16 13.07
N ALA A 140 1.54 8.12 12.95
CA ALA A 140 2.83 8.24 12.28
C ALA A 140 2.67 8.73 10.84
N LYS A 141 1.71 8.18 10.09
CA LYS A 141 1.45 8.61 8.70
C LYS A 141 0.90 10.04 8.62
N ILE A 142 0.03 10.46 9.53
CA ILE A 142 -0.42 11.85 9.66
C ILE A 142 0.77 12.79 9.92
N ALA A 143 1.66 12.41 10.82
CA ALA A 143 2.86 13.21 11.11
C ALA A 143 3.73 13.38 9.86
N GLY A 144 3.91 12.34 9.04
CA GLY A 144 4.67 12.43 7.78
C GLY A 144 4.04 13.37 6.76
N ILE A 145 2.71 13.33 6.60
CA ILE A 145 1.97 14.28 5.75
C ILE A 145 2.22 15.71 6.25
N LYS A 146 2.05 15.94 7.55
CA LYS A 146 2.22 17.28 8.15
C LYS A 146 3.68 17.73 8.11
N GLN A 147 4.63 16.83 8.18
CA GLN A 147 6.04 17.13 7.99
C GLN A 147 6.32 17.60 6.56
N CYS A 148 5.86 16.87 5.53
CA CYS A 148 5.99 17.29 4.13
C CYS A 148 5.35 18.67 3.90
N GLU A 149 4.11 18.85 4.37
CA GLU A 149 3.39 20.13 4.28
C GLU A 149 4.17 21.28 4.93
N SER A 150 4.68 21.08 6.17
CA SER A 150 5.45 22.08 6.91
C SER A 150 6.76 22.44 6.23
N TYR A 151 7.49 21.45 5.67
CA TYR A 151 8.73 21.69 4.94
C TYR A 151 8.47 22.47 3.65
N ASN A 152 7.40 22.17 2.93
CA ASN A 152 7.02 22.93 1.75
C ASN A 152 6.71 24.39 2.10
N LEU A 153 5.92 24.63 3.14
CA LEU A 153 5.52 25.97 3.55
C LEU A 153 6.70 26.80 4.10
N GLN A 154 7.55 26.17 4.91
CA GLN A 154 8.66 26.86 5.57
C GLN A 154 9.87 27.01 4.65
N TYR A 155 10.24 25.97 3.92
CA TYR A 155 11.49 25.90 3.16
C TYR A 155 11.29 25.94 1.64
N GLY A 156 10.04 25.88 1.16
CA GLY A 156 9.73 25.87 -0.27
C GLY A 156 10.20 24.59 -0.95
N THR A 157 10.24 23.46 -0.24
CA THR A 157 10.51 22.14 -0.82
C THR A 157 9.38 21.72 -1.76
N ASN A 158 9.58 20.62 -2.48
CA ASN A 158 8.55 20.02 -3.34
C ASN A 158 8.28 18.58 -2.87
N PHE A 159 7.64 18.45 -1.71
CA PHE A 159 7.35 17.17 -1.09
C PHE A 159 5.84 16.89 -1.18
N VAL A 160 5.47 15.90 -1.97
CA VAL A 160 4.06 15.52 -2.19
C VAL A 160 3.73 14.27 -1.39
N SER A 161 2.56 14.26 -0.75
CA SER A 161 2.07 13.12 0.01
C SER A 161 0.89 12.46 -0.70
N VAL A 162 0.88 11.12 -0.77
CA VAL A 162 -0.19 10.34 -1.39
C VAL A 162 -0.75 9.29 -0.44
N MET A 163 -2.06 9.08 -0.51
CA MET A 163 -2.81 8.19 0.38
C MET A 163 -3.41 7.04 -0.42
N PRO A 164 -2.68 5.93 -0.57
CA PRO A 164 -3.22 4.76 -1.26
C PRO A 164 -4.33 4.10 -0.45
N THR A 165 -5.33 3.58 -1.18
CA THR A 165 -6.30 2.63 -0.68
C THR A 165 -5.66 1.25 -0.43
N ASN A 166 -6.46 0.16 -0.24
CA ASN A 166 -5.88 -1.16 -0.06
C ASN A 166 -5.24 -1.62 -1.37
N LEU A 167 -3.97 -1.95 -1.29
CA LEU A 167 -3.18 -2.38 -2.44
C LEU A 167 -3.09 -3.91 -2.48
N TYR A 168 -3.04 -4.46 -3.68
CA TYR A 168 -2.81 -5.88 -3.94
C TYR A 168 -2.02 -6.04 -5.24
N GLY A 169 -1.22 -7.11 -5.36
CA GLY A 169 -0.43 -7.33 -6.56
C GLY A 169 0.74 -8.30 -6.36
N PRO A 170 1.64 -8.42 -7.35
CA PRO A 170 2.87 -9.19 -7.24
C PRO A 170 3.70 -8.80 -6.03
N ASN A 171 4.33 -9.78 -5.38
CA ASN A 171 5.12 -9.61 -4.16
C ASN A 171 4.31 -9.20 -2.91
N ASP A 172 2.98 -9.33 -2.94
CA ASP A 172 2.16 -9.15 -1.74
C ASP A 172 2.44 -10.24 -0.70
N ASN A 173 2.02 -9.99 0.53
CA ASN A 173 2.15 -10.95 1.62
C ASN A 173 0.97 -11.93 1.60
N PHE A 174 1.26 -13.23 1.39
CA PHE A 174 0.27 -14.31 1.41
C PHE A 174 0.29 -15.13 2.71
N ASP A 175 0.94 -14.65 3.77
CA ASP A 175 0.90 -15.27 5.09
C ASP A 175 -0.53 -15.27 5.65
N LEU A 176 -1.04 -16.45 6.07
CA LEU A 176 -2.44 -16.58 6.47
C LEU A 176 -2.79 -15.85 7.77
N GLU A 177 -1.80 -15.50 8.59
CA GLU A 177 -1.99 -14.74 9.83
C GLU A 177 -1.83 -13.23 9.64
N LYS A 178 -0.87 -12.81 8.79
CA LYS A 178 -0.38 -11.42 8.72
C LYS A 178 -0.80 -10.69 7.46
N SER A 179 -1.32 -11.39 6.45
CA SER A 179 -1.68 -10.79 5.17
C SER A 179 -2.97 -9.97 5.21
N HIS A 180 -3.14 -9.13 4.20
CA HIS A 180 -4.42 -8.49 3.94
C HIS A 180 -5.45 -9.49 3.37
N VAL A 181 -6.72 -9.09 3.39
CA VAL A 181 -7.85 -9.99 3.07
C VAL A 181 -7.76 -10.60 1.67
N LEU A 182 -7.39 -9.83 0.65
CA LEU A 182 -7.39 -10.32 -0.75
C LEU A 182 -6.32 -11.41 -0.98
N PRO A 183 -5.03 -11.22 -0.64
CA PRO A 183 -4.04 -12.29 -0.79
C PRO A 183 -4.32 -13.49 0.13
N ALA A 184 -4.86 -13.28 1.34
CA ALA A 184 -5.29 -14.37 2.21
C ALA A 184 -6.38 -15.23 1.56
N LEU A 185 -7.41 -14.60 0.98
CA LEU A 185 -8.49 -15.29 0.28
C LEU A 185 -7.98 -16.07 -0.94
N ILE A 186 -7.09 -15.48 -1.74
CA ILE A 186 -6.48 -16.19 -2.88
C ILE A 186 -5.79 -17.46 -2.41
N ARG A 187 -4.94 -17.37 -1.39
CA ARG A 187 -4.20 -18.53 -0.86
C ARG A 187 -5.12 -19.58 -0.26
N LYS A 188 -6.06 -19.17 0.59
CA LYS A 188 -7.01 -20.10 1.23
C LYS A 188 -7.87 -20.84 0.21
N ILE A 189 -8.41 -20.13 -0.77
CA ILE A 189 -9.27 -20.70 -1.80
C ILE A 189 -8.47 -21.58 -2.77
N HIS A 190 -7.22 -21.22 -3.10
CA HIS A 190 -6.32 -22.05 -3.88
C HIS A 190 -6.00 -23.38 -3.18
N LEU A 191 -5.64 -23.33 -1.90
CA LEU A 191 -5.36 -24.55 -1.11
C LEU A 191 -6.60 -25.42 -0.94
N GLY A 192 -7.77 -24.80 -0.75
CA GLY A 192 -9.06 -25.50 -0.73
C GLY A 192 -9.33 -26.25 -2.03
N LYS A 193 -9.13 -25.61 -3.17
CA LYS A 193 -9.23 -26.24 -4.50
C LYS A 193 -8.24 -27.40 -4.64
N CYS A 194 -6.98 -27.19 -4.25
CA CYS A 194 -5.96 -28.24 -4.34
C CYS A 194 -6.33 -29.48 -3.51
N LEU A 195 -6.97 -29.30 -2.34
CA LEU A 195 -7.48 -30.39 -1.53
C LEU A 195 -8.65 -31.13 -2.21
N GLU A 196 -9.62 -30.41 -2.80
CA GLU A 196 -10.71 -31.03 -3.59
C GLU A 196 -10.18 -31.87 -4.76
N GLU A 197 -9.22 -31.33 -5.48
CA GLU A 197 -8.60 -31.98 -6.63
C GLU A 197 -7.55 -33.03 -6.24
N LYS A 198 -7.29 -33.21 -4.93
CA LYS A 198 -6.23 -34.08 -4.39
C LYS A 198 -4.84 -33.76 -4.97
N ASN A 199 -4.63 -32.50 -5.33
CA ASN A 199 -3.38 -32.01 -5.93
C ASN A 199 -2.31 -31.71 -4.86
N TRP A 200 -1.77 -32.78 -4.27
CA TRP A 200 -0.75 -32.69 -3.23
C TRP A 200 0.52 -31.99 -3.69
N LYS A 201 0.87 -32.11 -4.96
CA LYS A 201 2.06 -31.41 -5.50
C LYS A 201 1.93 -29.88 -5.39
N ALA A 202 0.75 -29.36 -5.71
CA ALA A 202 0.49 -27.92 -5.60
C ALA A 202 0.48 -27.44 -4.14
N ILE A 203 -0.10 -28.24 -3.23
CA ILE A 203 -0.10 -27.94 -1.78
C ILE A 203 1.34 -27.91 -1.26
N GLN A 204 2.13 -28.92 -1.56
CA GLN A 204 3.54 -28.99 -1.15
C GLN A 204 4.37 -27.85 -1.72
N TYR A 205 4.15 -27.48 -2.98
CA TYR A 205 4.81 -26.34 -3.61
C TYR A 205 4.48 -25.02 -2.89
N ASP A 206 3.20 -24.79 -2.58
CA ASP A 206 2.79 -23.58 -1.84
C ASP A 206 3.41 -23.52 -0.45
N LEU A 207 3.34 -24.61 0.31
CA LEU A 207 3.87 -24.67 1.66
C LEU A 207 5.39 -24.59 1.71
N ASN A 208 6.12 -25.14 0.74
CA ASN A 208 7.57 -24.97 0.64
C ASN A 208 7.97 -23.51 0.37
N LYS A 209 7.17 -22.82 -0.44
CA LYS A 209 7.39 -21.40 -0.73
C LYS A 209 6.96 -20.49 0.41
N ARG A 210 5.92 -20.89 1.16
CA ARG A 210 5.30 -20.11 2.23
C ARG A 210 4.85 -21.01 3.37
N PRO A 211 5.76 -21.49 4.22
CA PRO A 211 5.41 -22.34 5.37
C PRO A 211 4.36 -21.69 6.26
N ILE A 212 3.51 -22.49 6.90
CA ILE A 212 2.49 -22.06 7.85
C ILE A 212 2.81 -22.66 9.22
N ASP A 213 3.06 -21.84 10.22
CA ASP A 213 3.39 -22.28 11.59
C ASP A 213 4.52 -23.33 11.66
N GLY A 214 5.51 -23.21 10.78
CA GLY A 214 6.62 -24.15 10.67
C GLY A 214 6.30 -25.43 9.85
N VAL A 215 5.07 -25.62 9.40
CA VAL A 215 4.67 -26.72 8.50
C VAL A 215 4.98 -26.32 7.06
N ASP A 216 5.81 -27.10 6.39
CA ASP A 216 6.20 -26.91 4.99
C ASP A 216 5.68 -28.06 4.10
N GLY A 217 6.03 -28.05 2.82
CA GLY A 217 5.59 -29.07 1.87
C GLY A 217 6.23 -30.44 2.06
N ASN A 218 7.24 -30.58 2.95
CA ASN A 218 7.89 -31.84 3.30
C ASN A 218 7.28 -32.48 4.56
N SER A 219 6.44 -31.73 5.28
CA SER A 219 5.69 -32.23 6.43
C SER A 219 4.73 -33.35 6.07
N ASP A 220 4.35 -34.18 7.03
CA ASP A 220 3.40 -35.24 6.75
C ASP A 220 1.98 -34.70 6.41
N LYS A 221 1.18 -35.51 5.73
CA LYS A 221 -0.16 -35.09 5.29
C LYS A 221 -1.09 -34.73 6.45
N LYS A 222 -0.92 -35.36 7.60
CA LYS A 222 -1.76 -35.10 8.78
C LYS A 222 -1.43 -33.74 9.37
N GLU A 223 -0.15 -33.41 9.48
CA GLU A 223 0.31 -32.09 9.94
C GLU A 223 -0.18 -30.98 8.99
N ILE A 224 -0.02 -31.20 7.67
CA ILE A 224 -0.52 -30.25 6.65
C ILE A 224 -2.02 -30.04 6.80
N LEU A 225 -2.83 -31.11 6.90
CA LEU A 225 -4.27 -30.97 7.05
C LEU A 225 -4.63 -30.27 8.36
N THR A 226 -3.95 -30.57 9.46
CA THR A 226 -4.19 -29.94 10.75
C THR A 226 -3.93 -28.43 10.72
N VAL A 227 -2.84 -28.00 10.09
CA VAL A 227 -2.55 -26.55 9.98
C VAL A 227 -3.51 -25.85 9.04
N LEU A 228 -3.92 -26.47 7.95
CA LEU A 228 -4.90 -25.90 7.03
C LEU A 228 -6.28 -25.75 7.70
N GLU A 229 -6.71 -26.75 8.48
CA GLU A 229 -7.94 -26.69 9.27
C GLU A 229 -7.89 -25.55 10.31
N LYS A 230 -6.79 -25.38 11.02
CA LYS A 230 -6.56 -24.25 11.95
C LYS A 230 -6.82 -22.90 11.28
N TYR A 231 -6.46 -22.76 10.01
CA TYR A 231 -6.69 -21.54 9.23
C TYR A 231 -8.01 -21.53 8.45
N GLY A 232 -8.92 -22.49 8.78
CA GLY A 232 -10.28 -22.52 8.25
C GLY A 232 -10.39 -23.10 6.83
N ILE A 233 -9.49 -24.00 6.45
CA ILE A 233 -9.59 -24.78 5.20
C ILE A 233 -9.84 -26.23 5.61
N ALA A 234 -11.10 -26.64 5.66
CA ALA A 234 -11.53 -27.90 6.28
C ALA A 234 -12.52 -28.66 5.39
N PRO A 235 -12.67 -29.97 5.58
CA PRO A 235 -13.76 -30.72 4.95
C PRO A 235 -15.12 -30.11 5.33
N THR A 236 -16.03 -30.03 4.37
CA THR A 236 -17.39 -29.50 4.62
C THR A 236 -18.17 -30.51 5.47
N PRO A 237 -18.68 -30.12 6.65
CA PRO A 237 -19.46 -31.01 7.51
C PRO A 237 -20.67 -31.61 6.76
N GLY A 238 -20.87 -32.92 6.88
CA GLY A 238 -21.99 -33.62 6.24
C GLY A 238 -21.89 -33.82 4.74
N SER A 239 -20.80 -33.42 4.11
CA SER A 239 -20.56 -33.65 2.68
C SER A 239 -20.12 -35.11 2.44
N MET A 240 -20.81 -35.80 1.52
CA MET A 240 -20.50 -37.21 1.22
C MET A 240 -19.25 -37.40 0.32
N HIS A 241 -18.68 -36.37 -0.29
CA HIS A 241 -17.68 -36.55 -1.35
C HIS A 241 -16.55 -35.50 -1.33
N GLY A 242 -15.82 -35.40 -0.21
CA GLY A 242 -14.53 -34.67 -0.24
C GLY A 242 -14.62 -33.18 -0.60
N GLN A 243 -15.77 -32.56 -0.38
CA GLN A 243 -15.90 -31.11 -0.53
C GLN A 243 -15.21 -30.41 0.64
N TYR A 244 -14.57 -29.32 0.35
CA TYR A 244 -13.92 -28.46 1.34
C TYR A 244 -14.66 -27.15 1.51
N SER A 245 -14.54 -26.55 2.69
CA SER A 245 -15.00 -25.19 2.96
C SER A 245 -13.83 -24.31 3.33
N VAL A 246 -13.94 -23.04 2.96
CA VAL A 246 -13.00 -21.99 3.34
C VAL A 246 -13.69 -21.02 4.24
N GLU A 247 -13.19 -20.89 5.48
CA GLU A 247 -13.69 -19.94 6.48
C GLU A 247 -13.22 -18.52 6.17
N ILE A 248 -14.17 -17.59 6.20
CA ILE A 248 -13.96 -16.15 6.10
C ILE A 248 -14.46 -15.51 7.39
N TRP A 249 -13.66 -14.67 8.03
CA TRP A 249 -14.04 -14.02 9.27
C TRP A 249 -15.09 -12.93 9.05
N GLY A 250 -16.05 -12.84 9.97
CA GLY A 250 -17.12 -11.86 9.98
C GLY A 250 -18.30 -12.22 9.09
N THR A 251 -19.13 -11.25 8.82
CA THR A 251 -20.35 -11.40 8.01
C THR A 251 -20.10 -11.36 6.50
N GLY A 252 -18.95 -10.83 6.08
CA GLY A 252 -18.67 -10.54 4.68
C GLY A 252 -19.31 -9.25 4.14
N THR A 253 -20.08 -8.55 5.00
CA THR A 253 -20.75 -7.28 4.62
C THR A 253 -19.80 -6.10 4.45
N PRO A 254 -18.72 -5.93 5.26
CA PRO A 254 -17.82 -4.81 5.10
C PRO A 254 -17.29 -4.67 3.68
N SER A 255 -17.26 -3.42 3.19
CA SER A 255 -16.77 -3.09 1.86
C SER A 255 -15.38 -2.45 1.90
N ARG A 256 -14.56 -2.77 0.91
CA ARG A 256 -13.21 -2.23 0.74
C ARG A 256 -12.97 -1.87 -0.71
N GLU A 257 -12.21 -0.84 -0.88
CA GLU A 257 -11.64 -0.45 -2.15
C GLU A 257 -10.28 -1.14 -2.33
N PHE A 258 -9.98 -1.58 -3.56
CA PHE A 258 -8.74 -2.27 -3.91
C PHE A 258 -8.13 -1.66 -5.17
N LEU A 259 -6.83 -1.39 -5.14
CA LEU A 259 -6.07 -0.89 -6.27
C LEU A 259 -4.88 -1.80 -6.58
N TRP A 260 -4.68 -2.12 -7.86
CA TRP A 260 -3.56 -2.90 -8.34
C TRP A 260 -2.22 -2.19 -8.10
N SER A 261 -1.22 -2.91 -7.58
CA SER A 261 0.04 -2.29 -7.14
C SER A 261 0.85 -1.62 -8.26
N GLU A 262 0.76 -2.13 -9.48
CA GLU A 262 1.43 -1.51 -10.63
C GLU A 262 0.72 -0.22 -11.08
N GLU A 263 -0.61 -0.11 -10.89
CA GLU A 263 -1.32 1.15 -11.09
C GLU A 263 -1.01 2.18 -9.99
N MET A 264 -0.85 1.72 -8.75
CA MET A 264 -0.31 2.60 -7.70
C MET A 264 1.09 3.12 -8.08
N ALA A 265 1.94 2.27 -8.65
CA ALA A 265 3.26 2.67 -9.13
C ALA A 265 3.16 3.68 -10.27
N ASP A 266 2.26 3.46 -11.23
CA ASP A 266 2.04 4.40 -12.34
C ASP A 266 1.51 5.75 -11.84
N ALA A 267 0.56 5.77 -10.90
CA ALA A 267 0.08 6.98 -10.24
C ALA A 267 1.22 7.74 -9.53
N CYS A 268 2.08 7.02 -8.80
CA CYS A 268 3.26 7.62 -8.15
C CYS A 268 4.19 8.28 -9.17
N ILE A 269 4.47 7.61 -10.27
CA ILE A 269 5.37 8.13 -11.31
C ILE A 269 4.72 9.31 -12.02
N PHE A 270 3.43 9.22 -12.36
CA PHE A 270 2.68 10.34 -12.92
C PHE A 270 2.78 11.59 -12.03
N ILE A 271 2.56 11.44 -10.72
CA ILE A 271 2.68 12.53 -9.74
C ILE A 271 4.12 13.05 -9.69
N MET A 272 5.11 12.17 -9.68
CA MET A 272 6.52 12.56 -9.68
C MET A 272 6.93 13.33 -10.95
N GLU A 273 6.36 13.01 -12.09
CA GLU A 273 6.65 13.65 -13.37
C GLU A 273 5.89 14.97 -13.56
N ASN A 274 4.63 15.05 -13.12
CA ASN A 274 3.70 16.09 -13.57
C ASN A 274 3.14 17.00 -12.48
N ILE A 275 3.15 16.59 -11.21
CA ILE A 275 2.40 17.29 -10.15
C ILE A 275 3.34 17.79 -9.06
N ASP A 276 3.52 19.09 -8.97
CA ASP A 276 4.28 19.73 -7.90
C ASP A 276 3.39 20.11 -6.70
N PHE A 277 3.99 20.42 -5.55
CA PHE A 277 3.25 20.85 -4.36
C PHE A 277 2.33 22.05 -4.64
N GLU A 278 2.76 22.96 -5.50
CA GLU A 278 1.94 24.13 -5.87
C GLU A 278 0.68 23.78 -6.67
N ASP A 279 0.59 22.57 -7.25
CA ASP A 279 -0.60 22.11 -7.97
C ASP A 279 -1.69 21.57 -7.06
N VAL A 280 -1.34 21.23 -5.83
CA VAL A 280 -2.27 20.68 -4.82
C VAL A 280 -2.73 21.68 -3.78
N ILE A 281 -2.28 22.95 -3.88
CA ILE A 281 -2.75 24.05 -3.03
C ILE A 281 -3.82 24.89 -3.75
N PRO A 282 -4.69 25.60 -3.02
CA PRO A 282 -5.68 26.49 -3.60
C PRO A 282 -5.06 27.54 -4.55
N LYS A 283 -5.73 27.84 -5.66
CA LYS A 283 -5.21 28.75 -6.70
C LYS A 283 -4.80 30.11 -6.15
N GLU A 284 -5.60 30.63 -5.21
CA GLU A 284 -5.41 31.95 -4.58
C GLU A 284 -4.12 32.01 -3.78
N LEU A 285 -3.57 30.85 -3.37
CA LEU A 285 -2.37 30.76 -2.55
C LEU A 285 -1.10 30.48 -3.36
N LYS A 286 -1.23 30.13 -4.64
CA LYS A 286 -0.07 29.82 -5.49
C LYS A 286 0.92 30.98 -5.59
N ASP A 287 0.43 32.21 -5.77
CA ASP A 287 1.28 33.40 -5.87
C ASP A 287 1.98 33.75 -4.54
N VAL A 288 1.28 33.55 -3.41
CA VAL A 288 1.88 33.72 -2.09
C VAL A 288 2.98 32.72 -1.85
N PHE A 289 2.72 31.45 -2.20
CA PHE A 289 3.71 30.38 -2.09
C PHE A 289 4.93 30.63 -2.97
N LYS A 290 4.75 31.03 -4.24
CA LYS A 290 5.84 31.38 -5.18
C LYS A 290 6.71 32.51 -4.68
N LYS A 291 6.10 33.58 -4.15
CA LYS A 291 6.83 34.71 -3.57
C LYS A 291 7.66 34.29 -2.34
N ASN A 292 7.14 33.42 -1.51
CA ASN A 292 7.85 32.90 -0.34
C ASN A 292 9.01 31.97 -0.74
N LYS A 293 8.84 31.15 -1.77
CA LYS A 293 9.89 30.28 -2.32
C LYS A 293 11.09 31.05 -2.84
N GLN A 294 10.86 32.22 -3.44
CA GLN A 294 11.93 33.11 -3.93
C GLN A 294 12.73 33.79 -2.81
N LYS A 295 12.15 33.94 -1.61
CA LYS A 295 12.80 34.55 -0.45
C LYS A 295 13.68 33.60 0.37
N LYS A 296 13.99 32.41 -0.12
CA LYS A 296 14.77 31.35 0.57
C LYS A 296 16.14 31.79 1.13
N SER A 297 16.67 32.95 0.74
CA SER A 297 17.94 33.50 1.22
C SER A 297 17.84 34.44 2.44
N GLN A 298 16.63 34.82 2.85
CA GLN A 298 16.43 35.67 4.01
C GLN A 298 15.62 34.94 5.08
N LYS A 299 16.12 34.91 6.33
CA LYS A 299 15.37 34.38 7.49
C LYS A 299 13.95 34.97 7.42
N LEU A 300 12.96 34.07 7.21
CA LEU A 300 11.56 34.47 7.20
C LEU A 300 11.24 35.17 8.52
N SER A 301 11.00 36.47 8.47
CA SER A 301 10.42 37.16 9.60
C SER A 301 8.99 36.64 9.79
N ALA A 302 8.61 36.38 11.02
CA ALA A 302 7.32 35.80 11.41
C ALA A 302 6.08 36.63 10.99
N ASN A 303 6.25 37.76 10.32
CA ASN A 303 5.20 38.72 10.03
C ASN A 303 4.52 38.59 8.65
N GLY A 304 4.71 37.49 7.93
CA GLY A 304 4.29 37.38 6.52
C GLY A 304 3.26 36.32 6.18
N PHE A 305 2.74 35.53 7.12
CA PHE A 305 1.69 34.58 6.82
C PHE A 305 0.32 35.27 6.79
N SER A 306 -0.28 35.30 5.60
CA SER A 306 -1.69 35.58 5.40
C SER A 306 -2.52 34.70 6.33
N LYS A 307 -3.71 35.19 6.75
CA LYS A 307 -4.70 34.44 7.55
C LYS A 307 -5.21 33.14 6.84
N THR A 308 -4.74 32.84 5.64
CA THR A 308 -5.22 31.71 4.83
C THR A 308 -4.38 30.47 5.14
N GLU A 309 -5.04 29.48 5.71
CA GLU A 309 -4.43 28.20 6.08
C GLU A 309 -4.30 27.30 4.84
N ILE A 310 -3.13 26.71 4.64
CA ILE A 310 -2.90 25.64 3.66
C ILE A 310 -2.95 24.32 4.41
N ARG A 311 -3.94 23.49 4.09
CA ARG A 311 -4.17 22.19 4.71
C ARG A 311 -4.55 21.16 3.66
N ASN A 312 -4.46 19.88 4.03
CA ASN A 312 -4.99 18.75 3.24
C ASN A 312 -4.44 18.70 1.81
N THR A 313 -3.13 18.94 1.71
CA THR A 313 -2.40 18.97 0.43
C THR A 313 -2.07 17.60 -0.12
N HIS A 314 -2.33 16.53 0.64
CA HIS A 314 -2.16 15.16 0.19
C HIS A 314 -3.20 14.77 -0.88
N ILE A 315 -2.94 13.68 -1.59
CA ILE A 315 -3.75 13.20 -2.70
C ILE A 315 -4.17 11.76 -2.41
N ASN A 316 -5.47 11.49 -2.39
CA ASN A 316 -5.99 10.13 -2.35
C ASN A 316 -5.68 9.40 -3.67
N ILE A 317 -5.21 8.15 -3.57
CA ILE A 317 -5.01 7.26 -4.71
C ILE A 317 -5.85 6.01 -4.52
N GLY A 318 -6.80 5.80 -5.43
CA GLY A 318 -7.74 4.70 -5.40
C GLY A 318 -8.47 4.55 -6.72
N THR A 319 -9.48 3.70 -6.72
CA THR A 319 -10.37 3.47 -7.86
C THR A 319 -11.69 4.24 -7.77
N GLY A 320 -12.05 4.71 -6.57
CA GLY A 320 -13.37 5.28 -6.29
C GLY A 320 -14.49 4.24 -6.30
N LYS A 321 -14.15 2.94 -6.25
CA LYS A 321 -15.10 1.82 -6.26
C LYS A 321 -14.75 0.86 -5.14
N ASP A 322 -15.74 0.44 -4.36
CA ASP A 322 -15.57 -0.57 -3.33
C ASP A 322 -16.35 -1.85 -3.64
N ILE A 323 -16.01 -2.91 -2.94
CA ILE A 323 -16.63 -4.23 -3.06
C ILE A 323 -16.74 -4.85 -1.69
N SER A 324 -17.86 -5.54 -1.39
CA SER A 324 -17.99 -6.27 -0.14
C SER A 324 -17.04 -7.47 -0.08
N ILE A 325 -16.61 -7.85 1.12
CA ILE A 325 -15.73 -9.03 1.30
C ILE A 325 -16.40 -10.29 0.77
N SER A 326 -17.73 -10.39 0.90
CA SER A 326 -18.50 -11.50 0.32
C SER A 326 -18.42 -11.54 -1.20
N GLN A 327 -18.63 -10.41 -1.87
CA GLN A 327 -18.51 -10.31 -3.33
C GLN A 327 -17.07 -10.61 -3.78
N LEU A 328 -16.08 -10.05 -3.10
CA LEU A 328 -14.65 -10.30 -3.38
C LEU A 328 -14.32 -11.78 -3.30
N ALA A 329 -14.74 -12.45 -2.21
CA ALA A 329 -14.48 -13.88 -2.02
C ALA A 329 -15.13 -14.75 -3.11
N ASN A 330 -16.36 -14.40 -3.52
CA ASN A 330 -17.03 -15.09 -4.63
C ASN A 330 -16.34 -14.86 -5.97
N LYS A 331 -15.85 -13.65 -6.27
CA LYS A 331 -15.05 -13.38 -7.48
C LYS A 331 -13.75 -14.19 -7.48
N ILE A 332 -13.03 -14.22 -6.36
CA ILE A 332 -11.81 -15.02 -6.22
C ILE A 332 -12.12 -16.51 -6.38
N LYS A 333 -13.19 -17.01 -5.74
CA LYS A 333 -13.67 -18.39 -5.88
C LYS A 333 -13.93 -18.78 -7.34
N ALA A 334 -14.63 -17.92 -8.08
CA ALA A 334 -14.93 -18.12 -9.48
C ALA A 334 -13.66 -18.14 -10.35
N THR A 335 -12.76 -17.16 -10.15
CA THR A 335 -11.49 -17.05 -10.87
C THR A 335 -10.59 -18.27 -10.65
N ILE A 336 -10.49 -18.76 -9.41
CA ILE A 336 -9.70 -19.92 -9.04
C ILE A 336 -10.35 -21.21 -9.52
N GLY A 337 -11.69 -21.25 -9.66
CA GLY A 337 -12.47 -22.43 -10.02
C GLY A 337 -12.67 -23.40 -8.84
N PHE A 338 -12.68 -22.92 -7.60
CA PHE A 338 -12.98 -23.68 -6.40
C PHE A 338 -14.48 -24.04 -6.37
N LYS A 339 -14.81 -25.32 -6.14
CA LYS A 339 -16.20 -25.81 -6.13
C LYS A 339 -16.80 -25.87 -4.73
N GLY A 340 -15.96 -25.92 -3.68
CA GLY A 340 -16.37 -26.01 -2.30
C GLY A 340 -17.11 -24.77 -1.77
N ASN A 341 -17.30 -24.69 -0.48
CA ASN A 341 -18.12 -23.67 0.15
C ASN A 341 -17.28 -22.54 0.76
N LEU A 342 -17.82 -21.32 0.75
CA LEU A 342 -17.33 -20.21 1.56
C LEU A 342 -18.19 -20.12 2.82
N TYR A 343 -17.56 -20.22 3.98
CA TYR A 343 -18.22 -20.13 5.28
C TYR A 343 -17.89 -18.84 5.99
N PHE A 344 -18.87 -17.96 6.18
CA PHE A 344 -18.72 -16.69 6.89
C PHE A 344 -18.91 -16.90 8.40
N ASN A 345 -17.82 -16.84 9.15
CA ASN A 345 -17.82 -17.05 10.59
C ASN A 345 -18.19 -15.76 11.35
N LYS A 346 -19.47 -15.59 11.64
CA LYS A 346 -20.01 -14.42 12.34
C LYS A 346 -19.58 -14.31 13.80
N SER A 347 -18.93 -15.33 14.39
CA SER A 347 -18.33 -15.22 15.73
C SER A 347 -17.03 -14.41 15.74
N LYS A 348 -16.44 -14.17 14.56
CA LYS A 348 -15.29 -13.33 14.38
C LYS A 348 -15.73 -11.89 14.05
N PRO A 349 -14.98 -10.88 14.50
CA PRO A 349 -15.39 -9.49 14.32
C PRO A 349 -15.34 -9.06 12.85
N ASP A 350 -16.28 -8.19 12.48
CA ASP A 350 -16.16 -7.39 11.26
C ASP A 350 -15.21 -6.20 11.49
N GLY A 351 -14.52 -5.78 10.46
CA GLY A 351 -13.81 -4.50 10.47
C GLY A 351 -14.77 -3.31 10.24
N THR A 352 -14.21 -2.11 10.05
CA THR A 352 -14.98 -0.91 9.66
C THR A 352 -15.91 -1.22 8.48
N LEU A 353 -17.16 -0.75 8.52
CA LEU A 353 -18.19 -1.13 7.56
C LEU A 353 -17.81 -0.76 6.12
N GLN A 354 -17.30 0.46 5.88
CA GLN A 354 -16.90 0.91 4.55
C GLN A 354 -15.62 1.73 4.61
N LYS A 355 -14.77 1.59 3.60
CA LYS A 355 -13.62 2.46 3.34
C LYS A 355 -13.50 2.65 1.83
N LEU A 356 -13.95 3.80 1.37
CA LEU A 356 -13.94 4.22 -0.03
C LEU A 356 -13.27 5.60 -0.12
N THR A 357 -12.30 5.79 -1.00
CA THR A 357 -11.63 7.08 -1.17
C THR A 357 -12.34 7.96 -2.19
N ASP A 358 -12.41 9.25 -1.90
CA ASP A 358 -12.72 10.24 -2.93
C ASP A 358 -11.46 10.47 -3.78
N VAL A 359 -11.56 10.15 -5.06
CA VAL A 359 -10.45 10.25 -6.03
C VAL A 359 -10.58 11.46 -6.95
N SER A 360 -11.55 12.34 -6.70
CA SER A 360 -11.86 13.50 -7.55
C SER A 360 -10.65 14.40 -7.75
N LYS A 361 -9.83 14.60 -6.71
CA LYS A 361 -8.61 15.39 -6.78
C LYS A 361 -7.59 14.78 -7.74
N LEU A 362 -7.37 13.48 -7.66
CA LEU A 362 -6.43 12.77 -8.54
C LEU A 362 -6.91 12.78 -9.99
N HIS A 363 -8.22 12.57 -10.22
CA HIS A 363 -8.84 12.66 -11.55
C HIS A 363 -8.69 14.06 -12.14
N ALA A 364 -8.91 15.12 -11.34
CA ALA A 364 -8.72 16.50 -11.77
C ALA A 364 -7.26 16.83 -12.13
N LEU A 365 -6.30 16.11 -11.53
CA LEU A 365 -4.88 16.19 -11.86
C LEU A 365 -4.51 15.41 -13.12
N GLY A 366 -5.41 14.57 -13.67
CA GLY A 366 -5.25 13.91 -14.96
C GLY A 366 -4.91 12.42 -14.90
N TRP A 367 -4.98 11.76 -13.74
CA TRP A 367 -4.73 10.33 -13.63
C TRP A 367 -5.98 9.55 -13.22
N GLN A 368 -6.19 8.38 -13.83
CA GLN A 368 -7.26 7.43 -13.50
C GLN A 368 -6.73 6.00 -13.62
N HIS A 369 -7.25 5.10 -12.77
CA HIS A 369 -6.97 3.67 -12.85
C HIS A 369 -7.57 3.04 -14.11
N GLN A 370 -7.00 1.94 -14.57
CA GLN A 370 -7.44 1.20 -15.76
C GLN A 370 -7.77 -0.28 -15.44
N ILE A 371 -7.16 -0.85 -14.40
CA ILE A 371 -7.34 -2.26 -14.05
C ILE A 371 -8.51 -2.39 -13.07
N GLU A 372 -9.57 -3.05 -13.50
CA GLU A 372 -10.70 -3.39 -12.65
C GLU A 372 -10.39 -4.63 -11.79
N ILE A 373 -11.14 -4.79 -10.70
CA ILE A 373 -10.88 -5.82 -9.68
C ILE A 373 -10.86 -7.25 -10.25
N ASP A 374 -11.72 -7.57 -11.24
CA ASP A 374 -11.80 -8.89 -11.84
C ASP A 374 -10.51 -9.25 -12.62
N ASP A 375 -9.99 -8.30 -13.38
CA ASP A 375 -8.73 -8.46 -14.10
C ASP A 375 -7.55 -8.55 -13.12
N GLY A 376 -7.53 -7.68 -12.11
CA GLY A 376 -6.49 -7.71 -11.08
C GLY A 376 -6.44 -9.03 -10.29
N ILE A 377 -7.59 -9.61 -9.93
CA ILE A 377 -7.65 -10.93 -9.28
C ILE A 377 -7.05 -12.01 -10.20
N ARG A 378 -7.40 -12.00 -11.48
CA ARG A 378 -6.89 -12.94 -12.47
C ARG A 378 -5.37 -12.81 -12.65
N LEU A 379 -4.88 -11.59 -12.80
CA LEU A 379 -3.45 -11.30 -12.90
C LEU A 379 -2.69 -11.78 -11.67
N LEU A 380 -3.20 -11.46 -10.47
CA LEU A 380 -2.55 -11.85 -9.22
C LEU A 380 -2.55 -13.38 -9.05
N TYR A 381 -3.65 -14.06 -9.40
CA TYR A 381 -3.71 -15.50 -9.29
C TYR A 381 -2.76 -16.22 -10.28
N ASN A 382 -2.64 -15.71 -11.51
CA ASN A 382 -1.66 -16.20 -12.47
C ASN A 382 -0.22 -16.06 -11.94
N TRP A 383 0.12 -14.87 -11.43
CA TRP A 383 1.42 -14.62 -10.80
C TRP A 383 1.67 -15.54 -9.59
N TYR A 384 0.65 -15.75 -8.76
CA TYR A 384 0.72 -16.63 -7.58
C TYR A 384 1.04 -18.09 -7.96
N CYS A 385 0.44 -18.57 -9.02
CA CYS A 385 0.67 -19.91 -9.57
C CYS A 385 1.97 -20.03 -10.39
N GLY A 386 2.71 -18.94 -10.59
CA GLY A 386 3.94 -18.94 -11.41
C GLY A 386 3.70 -19.06 -12.91
N LEU A 387 2.48 -18.74 -13.38
CA LEU A 387 2.15 -18.70 -14.79
C LEU A 387 2.69 -17.42 -15.42
N LYS A 388 3.27 -17.51 -16.64
CA LYS A 388 3.76 -16.33 -17.35
C LYS A 388 2.59 -15.45 -17.82
N GLU A 389 2.75 -14.15 -17.67
CA GLU A 389 1.83 -13.14 -18.19
C GLU A 389 2.00 -12.98 -19.70
N GLU A 390 1.42 -13.87 -20.49
CA GLU A 390 1.38 -13.71 -21.95
C GLU A 390 0.04 -13.12 -22.36
N ALA A 391 -0.25 -11.89 -22.36
CA ALA A 391 -1.35 -11.25 -23.09
C ALA A 391 -2.09 -10.05 -22.43
N VAL A 392 -1.74 -9.61 -21.25
CA VAL A 392 -2.45 -8.44 -20.66
C VAL A 392 -1.58 -7.19 -20.64
N LEU A 393 -0.27 -7.33 -20.54
CA LEU A 393 0.69 -6.21 -20.55
C LEU A 393 0.78 -5.48 -21.90
N GLU A 394 0.48 -6.12 -23.01
CA GLU A 394 0.53 -5.50 -24.35
C GLU A 394 -0.48 -4.33 -24.52
N ARG A 395 -1.57 -4.33 -23.75
CA ARG A 395 -2.54 -3.22 -23.78
C ARG A 395 -2.08 -1.95 -23.04
N PHE A 396 -1.13 -2.07 -22.13
CA PHE A 396 -0.65 -0.96 -21.29
C PHE A 396 0.61 -0.26 -21.79
N ILE A 397 1.28 -0.82 -22.81
CA ILE A 397 2.50 -0.26 -23.39
C ILE A 397 2.20 0.70 -24.59
N GLN A 398 0.96 0.75 -25.06
CA GLN A 398 0.56 1.51 -26.27
C GLN A 398 -0.07 2.89 -26.01
N HIS A 399 0.00 3.43 -24.80
CA HIS A 399 -0.48 4.81 -24.54
C HIS A 399 0.56 5.68 -23.85
#